data_0e5c6e171998b88785229ffb089738a9
#
_entry.id   0e5c6e171998b88785229ffb089738a9
#
_cell.length_a   1.000
_cell.length_b   1.000
_cell.length_c   1.000
_cell.angle_alpha   90.00
_cell.angle_beta   90.00
_cell.angle_gamma   90.00
#
_symmetry.space_group_name_H-M   'P 1'
#
loop_
_entity.id
_entity.type
_entity.pdbx_description
1 polymer ?
#
loop_
_entity_poly.entity_id
_entity_poly.type
_entity_poly.pdbx_seq_one_letter_code
_entity_poly.pdbx_strand_id
1 'polypeptide(L)'
;MNATSLDDLVQRLDQALPQTQCTRCGYPDCHSYAHAIARGEAVINQCPPGGAEGVARLAALTGQPVRPLNPEHGLEGPRRLAIIDEDWCIGCTLCIKACPVDAILGSNKQMHVVLPQPCTGCELCIPVCPVDCISLVDITPGRSGWQAWSEAQAQEARQRYHWHEQRVARDKREHDEALQAKARHKLAHLAQESKLTDPVALDSKRAVIEAALARARAKRQGG
;
A
#
# COMPACT_ATOMS: atom_id res chain seq x y z
N MET A 1 8.87 -14.47 -26.25
CA MET A 1 7.76 -13.49 -26.16
C MET A 1 8.39 -12.11 -26.19
N ASN A 2 7.94 -11.21 -27.09
CA ASN A 2 8.47 -9.85 -27.15
C ASN A 2 8.05 -9.07 -25.89
N ALA A 3 8.86 -8.13 -25.40
CA ALA A 3 8.57 -7.31 -24.21
C ALA A 3 7.17 -6.64 -24.26
N THR A 4 6.78 -6.14 -25.41
CA THR A 4 5.44 -5.56 -25.67
C THR A 4 4.30 -6.55 -25.44
N SER A 5 4.54 -7.85 -25.67
CA SER A 5 3.54 -8.91 -25.43
C SER A 5 3.42 -9.28 -23.94
N LEU A 6 4.50 -9.16 -23.16
CA LEU A 6 4.46 -9.45 -21.72
C LEU A 6 3.76 -8.33 -20.97
N ASP A 7 4.11 -7.08 -21.23
CA ASP A 7 3.51 -5.90 -20.58
C ASP A 7 2.01 -5.81 -20.88
N ASP A 8 1.58 -6.10 -22.12
CA ASP A 8 0.16 -6.17 -22.47
C ASP A 8 -0.57 -7.24 -21.66
N LEU A 9 0.03 -8.44 -21.54
CA LEU A 9 -0.55 -9.51 -20.73
C LEU A 9 -0.65 -9.11 -19.25
N VAL A 10 0.38 -8.52 -18.68
CA VAL A 10 0.39 -8.01 -17.29
C VAL A 10 -0.76 -7.01 -17.10
N GLN A 11 -0.92 -6.05 -18.00
CA GLN A 11 -1.96 -5.05 -17.92
C GLN A 11 -3.36 -5.67 -17.97
N ARG A 12 -3.60 -6.63 -18.85
CA ARG A 12 -4.88 -7.33 -18.97
C ARG A 12 -5.17 -8.19 -17.73
N LEU A 13 -4.17 -8.87 -17.18
CA LEU A 13 -4.29 -9.65 -15.94
C LEU A 13 -4.58 -8.73 -14.75
N ASP A 14 -3.89 -7.60 -14.64
CA ASP A 14 -4.14 -6.61 -13.60
C ASP A 14 -5.57 -6.05 -13.70
N GLN A 15 -6.08 -5.78 -14.89
CA GLN A 15 -7.46 -5.34 -15.11
C GLN A 15 -8.50 -6.41 -14.75
N ALA A 16 -8.15 -7.69 -14.81
CA ALA A 16 -9.03 -8.80 -14.45
C ALA A 16 -9.10 -9.06 -12.94
N LEU A 17 -8.29 -8.37 -12.13
CA LEU A 17 -8.30 -8.47 -10.67
C LEU A 17 -9.24 -7.44 -10.03
N PRO A 18 -9.88 -7.75 -8.89
CA PRO A 18 -10.84 -6.84 -8.22
C PRO A 18 -10.17 -5.65 -7.52
N GLN A 19 -8.85 -5.52 -7.57
CA GLN A 19 -8.06 -4.38 -7.10
C GLN A 19 -8.22 -4.06 -5.61
N THR A 20 -8.42 -5.07 -4.79
CA THR A 20 -8.57 -4.92 -3.32
C THR A 20 -7.28 -4.56 -2.61
N GLN A 21 -6.11 -4.79 -3.22
CA GLN A 21 -4.77 -4.56 -2.67
C GLN A 21 -4.56 -5.23 -1.30
N CYS A 22 -5.19 -6.41 -1.10
CA CYS A 22 -5.28 -7.08 0.21
C CYS A 22 -4.07 -7.95 0.57
N THR A 23 -3.12 -8.13 -0.34
CA THR A 23 -1.91 -8.96 -0.18
C THR A 23 -2.14 -10.45 0.10
N ARG A 24 -3.38 -10.94 0.14
CA ARG A 24 -3.73 -12.34 0.47
C ARG A 24 -3.14 -13.35 -0.52
N CYS A 25 -2.96 -12.95 -1.78
CA CYS A 25 -2.31 -13.78 -2.80
C CYS A 25 -0.81 -14.04 -2.54
N GLY A 26 -0.23 -13.41 -1.50
CA GLY A 26 1.20 -13.49 -1.19
C GLY A 26 2.05 -12.45 -1.89
N TYR A 27 1.45 -11.57 -2.70
CA TYR A 27 2.12 -10.47 -3.40
C TYR A 27 1.78 -9.13 -2.75
N PRO A 28 2.66 -8.12 -2.87
CA PRO A 28 2.47 -6.82 -2.20
C PRO A 28 1.27 -6.04 -2.71
N ASP A 29 0.87 -6.28 -3.95
CA ASP A 29 -0.25 -5.63 -4.64
C ASP A 29 -0.81 -6.47 -5.79
N CYS A 30 -1.93 -6.04 -6.37
CA CYS A 30 -2.56 -6.75 -7.47
C CYS A 30 -1.71 -6.74 -8.76
N HIS A 31 -0.99 -5.66 -9.04
CA HIS A 31 -0.12 -5.55 -10.21
C HIS A 31 1.06 -6.55 -10.12
N SER A 32 1.70 -6.66 -8.96
CA SER A 32 2.78 -7.63 -8.73
C SER A 32 2.30 -9.08 -8.90
N TYR A 33 1.08 -9.38 -8.45
CA TYR A 33 0.49 -10.70 -8.68
C TYR A 33 0.20 -10.94 -10.17
N ALA A 34 -0.36 -9.96 -10.88
CA ALA A 34 -0.57 -10.05 -12.33
C ALA A 34 0.76 -10.25 -13.09
N HIS A 35 1.80 -9.55 -12.69
CA HIS A 35 3.14 -9.68 -13.25
C HIS A 35 3.72 -11.10 -13.03
N ALA A 36 3.60 -11.64 -11.81
CA ALA A 36 4.05 -12.99 -11.50
C ALA A 36 3.28 -14.06 -12.28
N ILE A 37 1.96 -13.89 -12.48
CA ILE A 37 1.17 -14.78 -13.34
C ILE A 37 1.68 -14.73 -14.80
N ALA A 38 1.91 -13.52 -15.33
CA ALA A 38 2.36 -13.36 -16.72
C ALA A 38 3.73 -14.00 -16.98
N ARG A 39 4.58 -14.06 -15.96
CA ARG A 39 5.90 -14.72 -16.01
C ARG A 39 5.85 -16.23 -15.71
N GLY A 40 4.68 -16.76 -15.32
CA GLY A 40 4.56 -18.16 -14.91
C GLY A 40 5.13 -18.46 -13.52
N GLU A 41 5.40 -17.45 -12.71
CA GLU A 41 5.93 -17.54 -11.34
C GLU A 41 4.81 -17.72 -10.30
N ALA A 42 3.56 -17.41 -10.66
CA ALA A 42 2.38 -17.57 -9.81
C ALA A 42 1.27 -18.36 -10.53
N VAL A 43 0.48 -19.08 -9.75
CA VAL A 43 -0.74 -19.74 -10.23
C VAL A 43 -1.94 -18.79 -10.15
N ILE A 44 -2.96 -19.00 -11.01
CA ILE A 44 -4.07 -18.06 -11.21
C ILE A 44 -5.15 -18.10 -10.10
N ASN A 45 -5.05 -19.00 -9.13
CA ASN A 45 -6.09 -19.28 -8.14
C ASN A 45 -5.78 -18.79 -6.71
N GLN A 46 -4.96 -17.71 -6.58
CA GLN A 46 -4.52 -17.18 -5.29
C GLN A 46 -5.27 -15.91 -4.86
N CYS A 47 -6.33 -15.49 -5.56
CA CYS A 47 -7.05 -14.25 -5.26
C CYS A 47 -8.46 -14.52 -4.67
N PRO A 48 -8.63 -14.56 -3.31
CA PRO A 48 -9.94 -14.79 -2.70
C PRO A 48 -11.00 -13.74 -3.05
N PRO A 49 -10.67 -12.41 -3.09
CA PRO A 49 -11.66 -11.41 -3.51
C PRO A 49 -12.12 -11.54 -4.96
N GLY A 50 -11.32 -12.16 -5.84
CA GLY A 50 -11.73 -12.48 -7.21
C GLY A 50 -12.65 -13.70 -7.28
N GLY A 51 -12.49 -14.63 -6.35
CA GLY A 51 -13.26 -15.85 -6.27
C GLY A 51 -13.11 -16.77 -7.49
N ALA A 52 -14.03 -17.70 -7.66
CA ALA A 52 -14.04 -18.65 -8.76
C ALA A 52 -14.16 -17.94 -10.14
N GLU A 53 -14.94 -16.87 -10.23
CA GLU A 53 -15.04 -16.06 -11.44
C GLU A 53 -13.72 -15.38 -11.80
N GLY A 54 -13.00 -14.86 -10.81
CA GLY A 54 -11.66 -14.28 -10.99
C GLY A 54 -10.67 -15.30 -11.56
N VAL A 55 -10.68 -16.52 -11.04
CA VAL A 55 -9.88 -17.63 -11.60
C VAL A 55 -10.22 -17.89 -13.05
N ALA A 56 -11.54 -17.93 -13.41
CA ALA A 56 -11.98 -18.15 -14.79
C ALA A 56 -11.52 -17.01 -15.73
N ARG A 57 -11.58 -15.74 -15.28
CA ARG A 57 -11.09 -14.57 -16.03
C ARG A 57 -9.58 -14.66 -16.30
N LEU A 58 -8.79 -15.01 -15.28
CA LEU A 58 -7.34 -15.17 -15.42
C LEU A 58 -7.00 -16.38 -16.30
N ALA A 59 -7.75 -17.48 -16.18
CA ALA A 59 -7.59 -18.67 -17.04
C ALA A 59 -7.82 -18.33 -18.53
N ALA A 60 -8.85 -17.56 -18.83
CA ALA A 60 -9.15 -17.12 -20.21
C ALA A 60 -8.02 -16.26 -20.81
N LEU A 61 -7.33 -15.46 -20.00
CA LEU A 61 -6.23 -14.60 -20.45
C LEU A 61 -4.92 -15.36 -20.62
N THR A 62 -4.67 -16.39 -19.79
CA THR A 62 -3.39 -17.12 -19.75
C THR A 62 -3.42 -18.43 -20.52
N GLY A 63 -4.60 -18.95 -20.90
CA GLY A 63 -4.77 -20.29 -21.46
C GLY A 63 -4.56 -21.41 -20.44
N GLN A 64 -4.42 -21.09 -19.15
CA GLN A 64 -4.31 -22.09 -18.10
C GLN A 64 -5.66 -22.76 -17.80
N PRO A 65 -5.68 -24.02 -17.34
CA PRO A 65 -6.91 -24.66 -16.92
C PRO A 65 -7.50 -23.96 -15.69
N VAL A 66 -8.83 -23.81 -15.65
CA VAL A 66 -9.55 -23.33 -14.47
C VAL A 66 -9.32 -24.30 -13.32
N ARG A 67 -8.95 -23.77 -12.14
CA ARG A 67 -8.69 -24.53 -10.91
C ARG A 67 -9.56 -24.00 -9.78
N PRO A 68 -9.87 -24.81 -8.76
CA PRO A 68 -10.47 -24.29 -7.54
C PRO A 68 -9.59 -23.21 -6.89
N LEU A 69 -10.22 -22.28 -6.21
CA LEU A 69 -9.47 -21.27 -5.41
C LEU A 69 -8.61 -22.00 -4.37
N ASN A 70 -7.37 -21.53 -4.20
CA ASN A 70 -6.46 -22.12 -3.21
C ASN A 70 -6.81 -21.59 -1.80
N PRO A 71 -7.27 -22.46 -0.87
CA PRO A 71 -7.71 -22.06 0.44
C PRO A 71 -6.60 -21.53 1.36
N GLU A 72 -5.33 -21.80 1.04
CA GLU A 72 -4.18 -21.24 1.77
C GLU A 72 -4.15 -19.70 1.73
N HIS A 73 -4.70 -19.09 0.67
CA HIS A 73 -4.82 -17.64 0.49
C HIS A 73 -6.11 -17.05 1.07
N GLY A 74 -6.99 -17.91 1.62
CA GLY A 74 -8.28 -17.56 2.18
C GLY A 74 -9.45 -18.01 1.31
N LEU A 75 -10.65 -17.70 1.78
CA LEU A 75 -11.91 -18.11 1.14
C LEU A 75 -12.54 -16.96 0.38
N GLU A 76 -13.27 -17.30 -0.68
CA GLU A 76 -14.17 -16.38 -1.35
C GLU A 76 -15.28 -15.95 -0.38
N GLY A 77 -15.64 -14.67 -0.42
CA GLY A 77 -16.65 -14.12 0.47
C GLY A 77 -17.21 -12.78 -0.04
N PRO A 78 -18.15 -12.20 0.70
CA PRO A 78 -18.73 -10.92 0.38
C PRO A 78 -17.69 -9.79 0.46
N ARG A 79 -17.98 -8.68 -0.19
CA ARG A 79 -17.22 -7.45 0.02
C ARG A 79 -17.51 -6.91 1.41
N ARG A 80 -16.46 -6.52 2.12
CA ARG A 80 -16.55 -6.00 3.49
C ARG A 80 -16.16 -4.52 3.54
N LEU A 81 -16.70 -3.81 4.52
CA LEU A 81 -16.37 -2.43 4.85
C LEU A 81 -15.77 -2.40 6.25
N ALA A 82 -14.66 -1.71 6.41
CA ALA A 82 -14.10 -1.44 7.72
C ALA A 82 -14.90 -0.35 8.42
N ILE A 83 -15.18 -0.54 9.71
CA ILE A 83 -15.83 0.42 10.60
C ILE A 83 -14.88 0.71 11.74
N ILE A 84 -14.67 1.97 12.05
CA ILE A 84 -13.87 2.41 13.21
C ILE A 84 -14.84 2.80 14.32
N ASP A 85 -14.65 2.23 15.49
CA ASP A 85 -15.32 2.66 16.72
C ASP A 85 -14.69 3.97 17.17
N GLU A 86 -15.46 5.06 17.07
CA GLU A 86 -15.01 6.42 17.33
C GLU A 86 -14.70 6.63 18.82
N ASP A 87 -15.41 5.96 19.71
CA ASP A 87 -15.24 6.08 21.17
C ASP A 87 -13.91 5.46 21.64
N TRP A 88 -13.42 4.46 20.91
CA TRP A 88 -12.16 3.79 21.21
C TRP A 88 -10.98 4.29 20.38
N CYS A 89 -11.22 5.06 19.34
CA CYS A 89 -10.18 5.54 18.45
C CYS A 89 -9.28 6.60 19.13
N ILE A 90 -7.99 6.29 19.29
CA ILE A 90 -7.00 7.18 19.92
C ILE A 90 -6.31 8.15 18.94
N GLY A 91 -6.66 8.14 17.66
CA GLY A 91 -6.07 9.04 16.67
C GLY A 91 -4.60 8.77 16.36
N CYS A 92 -4.14 7.52 16.38
CA CYS A 92 -2.73 7.15 16.20
C CYS A 92 -2.24 7.22 14.73
N THR A 93 -3.14 7.37 13.76
CA THR A 93 -2.88 7.45 12.30
C THR A 93 -2.32 6.20 11.63
N LEU A 94 -2.13 5.08 12.33
CA LEU A 94 -1.56 3.86 11.75
C LEU A 94 -2.45 3.25 10.68
N CYS A 95 -3.77 3.24 10.88
CA CYS A 95 -4.74 2.76 9.89
C CYS A 95 -4.77 3.61 8.61
N ILE A 96 -4.57 4.93 8.71
CA ILE A 96 -4.46 5.83 7.56
C ILE A 96 -3.23 5.45 6.72
N LYS A 97 -2.09 5.19 7.37
CA LYS A 97 -0.84 4.79 6.70
C LYS A 97 -0.93 3.41 6.06
N ALA A 98 -1.73 2.52 6.64
CA ALA A 98 -1.91 1.16 6.14
C ALA A 98 -2.95 1.06 5.01
N CYS A 99 -3.77 2.10 4.79
CA CYS A 99 -4.83 2.06 3.79
C CYS A 99 -4.27 2.27 2.38
N PRO A 100 -4.33 1.26 1.48
CA PRO A 100 -3.73 1.35 0.15
C PRO A 100 -4.51 2.24 -0.83
N VAL A 101 -5.72 2.65 -0.48
CA VAL A 101 -6.62 3.44 -1.34
C VAL A 101 -7.06 4.77 -0.70
N ASP A 102 -6.38 5.18 0.37
CA ASP A 102 -6.67 6.42 1.13
C ASP A 102 -8.15 6.55 1.52
N ALA A 103 -8.76 5.45 1.96
CA ALA A 103 -10.17 5.40 2.36
C ALA A 103 -10.41 5.83 3.82
N ILE A 104 -9.38 6.16 4.58
CA ILE A 104 -9.49 6.53 5.99
C ILE A 104 -9.09 8.00 6.17
N LEU A 105 -9.99 8.79 6.74
CA LEU A 105 -9.76 10.19 7.07
C LEU A 105 -9.56 10.37 8.58
N GLY A 106 -8.79 11.37 8.93
CA GLY A 106 -8.51 11.75 10.31
C GLY A 106 -7.15 12.44 10.43
N SER A 107 -6.78 12.77 11.64
CA SER A 107 -5.48 13.37 11.95
C SER A 107 -4.94 12.87 13.28
N ASN A 108 -3.70 13.23 13.58
CA ASN A 108 -3.07 12.85 14.84
C ASN A 108 -3.86 13.36 16.05
N LYS A 109 -4.18 12.48 17.00
CA LYS A 109 -5.01 12.75 18.19
C LYS A 109 -6.45 13.19 17.89
N GLN A 110 -6.94 12.89 16.71
CA GLN A 110 -8.35 13.06 16.32
C GLN A 110 -8.89 11.70 15.91
N MET A 111 -10.19 11.44 16.14
CA MET A 111 -10.82 10.20 15.69
C MET A 111 -10.72 10.04 14.16
N HIS A 112 -10.72 8.80 13.71
CA HIS A 112 -10.66 8.47 12.29
C HIS A 112 -12.00 7.93 11.82
N VAL A 113 -12.30 8.16 10.54
CA VAL A 113 -13.50 7.63 9.87
C VAL A 113 -13.14 6.96 8.57
N VAL A 114 -13.83 5.86 8.26
CA VAL A 114 -13.68 5.17 6.96
C VAL A 114 -14.68 5.74 5.98
N LEU A 115 -14.21 6.10 4.79
CA LEU A 115 -15.06 6.45 3.65
C LEU A 115 -15.57 5.15 3.01
N PRO A 116 -16.90 4.90 2.98
CA PRO A 116 -17.42 3.60 2.52
C PRO A 116 -17.16 3.31 1.04
N GLN A 117 -17.24 4.32 0.17
CA GLN A 117 -17.12 4.15 -1.26
C GLN A 117 -15.71 3.68 -1.69
N PRO A 118 -14.61 4.33 -1.27
CA PRO A 118 -13.27 3.88 -1.65
C PRO A 118 -12.76 2.68 -0.86
N CYS A 119 -13.38 2.31 0.26
CA CYS A 119 -12.92 1.17 1.05
C CYS A 119 -13.08 -0.14 0.28
N THR A 120 -11.95 -0.84 0.09
CA THR A 120 -11.90 -2.12 -0.63
C THR A 120 -12.10 -3.34 0.26
N GLY A 121 -12.19 -3.16 1.59
CA GLY A 121 -12.28 -4.29 2.54
C GLY A 121 -11.00 -5.13 2.60
N CYS A 122 -9.85 -4.53 2.33
CA CYS A 122 -8.55 -5.23 2.30
C CYS A 122 -8.06 -5.71 3.67
N GLU A 123 -8.64 -5.21 4.76
CA GLU A 123 -8.33 -5.55 6.16
C GLU A 123 -6.95 -5.09 6.67
N LEU A 124 -6.13 -4.43 5.86
CA LEU A 124 -4.78 -4.03 6.26
C LEU A 124 -4.75 -3.00 7.40
N CYS A 125 -5.85 -2.30 7.66
CA CYS A 125 -5.99 -1.37 8.78
C CYS A 125 -6.21 -2.06 10.13
N ILE A 126 -6.67 -3.33 10.16
CA ILE A 126 -7.02 -4.04 11.39
C ILE A 126 -5.77 -4.39 12.21
N PRO A 127 -4.76 -5.13 11.67
CA PRO A 127 -3.63 -5.60 12.47
C PRO A 127 -2.72 -4.46 12.96
N VAL A 128 -2.87 -3.25 12.41
CA VAL A 128 -2.06 -2.08 12.82
C VAL A 128 -2.76 -1.23 13.88
N CYS A 129 -4.01 -1.52 14.22
CA CYS A 129 -4.74 -0.79 15.24
C CYS A 129 -4.32 -1.24 16.64
N PRO A 130 -3.68 -0.39 17.46
CA PRO A 130 -3.16 -0.81 18.76
C PRO A 130 -4.25 -0.97 19.84
N VAL A 131 -5.48 -0.55 19.55
CA VAL A 131 -6.63 -0.61 20.47
C VAL A 131 -7.80 -1.42 19.92
N ASP A 132 -7.56 -2.15 18.81
CA ASP A 132 -8.53 -3.07 18.17
C ASP A 132 -9.93 -2.43 17.90
N CYS A 133 -9.96 -1.13 17.61
CA CYS A 133 -11.21 -0.40 17.39
C CYS A 133 -11.75 -0.51 15.95
N ILE A 134 -11.24 -1.43 15.12
CA ILE A 134 -11.67 -1.58 13.73
C ILE A 134 -12.32 -2.94 13.53
N SER A 135 -13.57 -2.92 13.12
CA SER A 135 -14.37 -4.09 12.77
C SER A 135 -14.72 -4.11 11.28
N LEU A 136 -15.31 -5.22 10.82
CA LEU A 136 -15.77 -5.39 9.44
C LEU A 136 -17.25 -5.71 9.40
N VAL A 137 -17.93 -5.12 8.42
CA VAL A 137 -19.32 -5.44 8.10
C VAL A 137 -19.46 -5.88 6.65
N ASP A 138 -20.29 -6.88 6.39
CA ASP A 138 -20.58 -7.33 5.03
C ASP A 138 -21.51 -6.32 4.35
N ILE A 139 -21.10 -5.82 3.19
CA ILE A 139 -21.86 -4.81 2.43
C ILE A 139 -22.46 -5.38 1.12
N THR A 140 -22.19 -6.63 0.80
CA THR A 140 -22.75 -7.33 -0.35
C THR A 140 -23.30 -8.71 0.04
N PRO A 141 -24.31 -8.78 0.94
CA PRO A 141 -24.83 -10.04 1.41
C PRO A 141 -25.35 -10.89 0.24
N GLY A 142 -25.03 -12.19 0.26
CA GLY A 142 -25.42 -13.13 -0.78
C GLY A 142 -24.64 -13.05 -2.10
N ARG A 143 -23.64 -12.16 -2.22
CA ARG A 143 -22.74 -12.06 -3.36
C ARG A 143 -21.30 -12.19 -2.88
N SER A 144 -20.48 -12.92 -3.64
CA SER A 144 -19.07 -13.17 -3.33
C SER A 144 -18.18 -13.00 -4.57
N GLY A 145 -16.87 -12.96 -4.36
CA GLY A 145 -15.91 -12.81 -5.45
C GLY A 145 -16.26 -11.64 -6.38
N TRP A 146 -16.12 -11.83 -7.68
CA TRP A 146 -16.46 -10.82 -8.68
C TRP A 146 -17.94 -10.40 -8.68
N GLN A 147 -18.87 -11.23 -8.20
CA GLN A 147 -20.28 -10.83 -8.08
C GLN A 147 -20.49 -9.74 -7.03
N ALA A 148 -19.57 -9.60 -6.08
CA ALA A 148 -19.58 -8.55 -5.07
C ALA A 148 -18.93 -7.24 -5.55
N TRP A 149 -18.35 -7.22 -6.75
CA TRP A 149 -17.65 -6.09 -7.36
C TRP A 149 -18.30 -5.69 -8.69
N SER A 150 -18.13 -4.43 -9.09
CA SER A 150 -18.31 -3.98 -10.46
C SER A 150 -16.96 -3.62 -11.07
N GLU A 151 -16.86 -3.67 -12.40
CA GLU A 151 -15.65 -3.22 -13.13
C GLU A 151 -15.29 -1.77 -12.79
N ALA A 152 -16.29 -0.89 -12.64
CA ALA A 152 -16.08 0.50 -12.26
C ALA A 152 -15.46 0.63 -10.87
N GLN A 153 -15.90 -0.16 -9.88
CA GLN A 153 -15.32 -0.17 -8.53
C GLN A 153 -13.88 -0.69 -8.54
N ALA A 154 -13.60 -1.75 -9.28
CA ALA A 154 -12.24 -2.26 -9.41
C ALA A 154 -11.32 -1.23 -10.08
N GLN A 155 -11.80 -0.57 -11.13
CA GLN A 155 -11.04 0.49 -11.80
C GLN A 155 -10.78 1.69 -10.90
N GLU A 156 -11.78 2.14 -10.13
CA GLU A 156 -11.61 3.21 -9.14
C GLU A 156 -10.58 2.82 -8.07
N ALA A 157 -10.67 1.61 -7.51
CA ALA A 157 -9.74 1.11 -6.52
C ALA A 157 -8.29 1.08 -7.05
N ARG A 158 -8.08 0.62 -8.29
CA ARG A 158 -6.79 0.64 -8.96
C ARG A 158 -6.25 2.07 -9.12
N GLN A 159 -7.07 3.00 -9.57
CA GLN A 159 -6.68 4.39 -9.75
C GLN A 159 -6.29 5.04 -8.42
N ARG A 160 -7.06 4.78 -7.35
CA ARG A 160 -6.76 5.27 -6.00
C ARG A 160 -5.45 4.69 -5.47
N TYR A 161 -5.18 3.41 -5.72
CA TYR A 161 -3.91 2.78 -5.36
C TYR A 161 -2.73 3.47 -6.04
N HIS A 162 -2.79 3.74 -7.34
CA HIS A 162 -1.75 4.49 -8.04
C HIS A 162 -1.54 5.91 -7.48
N TRP A 163 -2.61 6.61 -7.16
CA TRP A 163 -2.50 7.92 -6.52
C TRP A 163 -1.88 7.84 -5.14
N HIS A 164 -2.26 6.82 -4.36
CA HIS A 164 -1.67 6.55 -3.05
C HIS A 164 -0.15 6.34 -3.17
N GLU A 165 0.31 5.48 -4.07
CA GLU A 165 1.74 5.23 -4.28
C GLU A 165 2.49 6.50 -4.69
N GLN A 166 1.94 7.27 -5.63
CA GLN A 166 2.52 8.54 -6.06
C GLN A 166 2.61 9.54 -4.91
N ARG A 167 1.56 9.64 -4.10
CA ARG A 167 1.52 10.50 -2.92
C ARG A 167 2.58 10.07 -1.90
N VAL A 168 2.63 8.80 -1.54
CA VAL A 168 3.60 8.27 -0.58
C VAL A 168 5.04 8.51 -1.05
N ALA A 169 5.32 8.28 -2.33
CA ALA A 169 6.63 8.52 -2.91
C ALA A 169 7.00 10.02 -2.90
N ARG A 170 6.05 10.91 -3.20
CA ARG A 170 6.23 12.36 -3.14
C ARG A 170 6.49 12.81 -1.69
N ASP A 171 5.63 12.43 -0.76
CA ASP A 171 5.71 12.84 0.64
C ASP A 171 7.04 12.39 1.27
N LYS A 172 7.53 11.20 0.89
CA LYS A 172 8.85 10.70 1.30
C LYS A 172 9.98 11.58 0.73
N ARG A 173 9.92 11.94 -0.56
CA ARG A 173 10.94 12.82 -1.16
C ARG A 173 10.98 14.18 -0.47
N GLU A 174 9.80 14.81 -0.28
CA GLU A 174 9.68 16.11 0.38
C GLU A 174 10.20 16.06 1.82
N HIS A 175 9.86 15.00 2.56
CA HIS A 175 10.38 14.79 3.92
C HIS A 175 11.90 14.65 3.94
N ASP A 176 12.48 13.84 3.06
CA ASP A 176 13.92 13.63 2.97
C ASP A 176 14.65 14.95 2.57
N GLU A 177 14.06 15.74 1.69
CA GLU A 177 14.58 17.06 1.31
C GLU A 177 14.54 18.06 2.46
N ALA A 178 13.44 18.10 3.20
CA ALA A 178 13.31 18.93 4.40
C ALA A 178 14.33 18.56 5.48
N LEU A 179 14.54 17.26 5.73
CA LEU A 179 15.57 16.80 6.66
C LEU A 179 16.99 17.20 6.23
N GLN A 180 17.31 17.06 4.93
CA GLN A 180 18.62 17.49 4.40
C GLN A 180 18.79 19.00 4.48
N ALA A 181 17.75 19.78 4.19
CA ALA A 181 17.79 21.23 4.32
C ALA A 181 18.07 21.65 5.78
N LYS A 182 17.36 21.05 6.75
CA LYS A 182 17.60 21.26 8.19
C LYS A 182 19.04 20.88 8.59
N ALA A 183 19.55 19.75 8.07
CA ALA A 183 20.92 19.32 8.39
C ALA A 183 21.97 20.29 7.81
N ARG A 184 21.79 20.77 6.58
CA ARG A 184 22.65 21.79 5.97
C ARG A 184 22.62 23.12 6.73
N HIS A 185 21.41 23.56 7.13
CA HIS A 185 21.26 24.77 7.97
C HIS A 185 22.03 24.65 9.30
N LYS A 186 21.82 23.54 10.01
CA LYS A 186 22.56 23.26 11.26
C LYS A 186 24.07 23.19 11.07
N LEU A 187 24.54 22.65 9.95
CA LEU A 187 25.96 22.60 9.66
C LEU A 187 26.53 24.00 9.42
N ALA A 188 25.83 24.85 8.67
CA ALA A 188 26.26 26.24 8.39
C ALA A 188 26.29 27.11 9.64
N HIS A 189 25.38 26.86 10.60
CA HIS A 189 25.26 27.67 11.83
C HIS A 189 25.69 26.90 13.10
N LEU A 190 26.51 25.85 12.95
CA LEU A 190 26.83 24.92 14.03
C LEU A 190 27.44 25.60 15.27
N ALA A 191 28.35 26.53 15.06
CA ALA A 191 29.01 27.27 16.17
C ALA A 191 28.04 28.21 16.91
N GLN A 192 27.05 28.75 16.21
CA GLN A 192 26.07 29.69 16.75
C GLN A 192 24.92 29.01 17.48
N GLU A 193 24.43 27.88 16.93
CA GLU A 193 23.26 27.16 17.45
C GLU A 193 23.61 26.02 18.42
N SER A 194 24.89 25.63 18.48
CA SER A 194 25.32 24.56 19.39
C SER A 194 25.53 25.08 20.81
N LYS A 195 25.06 24.31 21.78
CA LYS A 195 25.39 24.52 23.20
C LYS A 195 26.81 24.03 23.57
N LEU A 196 27.52 23.40 22.65
CA LEU A 196 28.89 22.93 22.83
C LEU A 196 29.84 24.10 22.61
N THR A 197 30.74 24.31 23.56
CA THR A 197 31.78 25.36 23.53
C THR A 197 33.18 24.78 23.24
N ASP A 198 33.35 23.46 23.44
CA ASP A 198 34.59 22.76 23.14
C ASP A 198 34.78 22.59 21.61
N PRO A 199 35.90 23.08 21.01
CA PRO A 199 36.18 22.97 19.59
C PRO A 199 36.21 21.49 19.09
N VAL A 200 36.79 20.57 19.89
CA VAL A 200 36.90 19.15 19.51
C VAL A 200 35.51 18.50 19.40
N ALA A 201 34.63 18.81 20.37
CA ALA A 201 33.26 18.34 20.34
C ALA A 201 32.43 18.93 19.16
N LEU A 202 32.67 20.19 18.80
CA LEU A 202 32.06 20.85 17.66
C LEU A 202 32.51 20.19 16.32
N ASP A 203 33.80 19.90 16.18
CA ASP A 203 34.32 19.24 14.98
C ASP A 203 33.81 17.80 14.85
N SER A 204 33.74 17.07 15.94
CA SER A 204 33.10 15.74 15.96
C SER A 204 31.63 15.78 15.54
N LYS A 205 30.88 16.76 16.03
CA LYS A 205 29.46 16.95 15.63
C LYS A 205 29.32 17.35 14.17
N ARG A 206 30.23 18.20 13.65
CA ARG A 206 30.30 18.55 12.23
C ARG A 206 30.50 17.32 11.37
N ALA A 207 31.49 16.49 11.68
CA ALA A 207 31.79 15.25 10.95
C ALA A 207 30.60 14.29 10.90
N VAL A 208 29.84 14.15 12.00
CA VAL A 208 28.63 13.32 12.03
C VAL A 208 27.55 13.84 11.08
N ILE A 209 27.30 15.17 11.04
CA ILE A 209 26.31 15.77 10.15
C ILE A 209 26.73 15.64 8.69
N GLU A 210 28.00 15.88 8.36
CA GLU A 210 28.56 15.73 7.02
C GLU A 210 28.46 14.28 6.50
N ALA A 211 28.81 13.31 7.38
CA ALA A 211 28.69 11.89 7.04
C ALA A 211 27.22 11.47 6.81
N ALA A 212 26.27 12.02 7.58
CA ALA A 212 24.85 11.76 7.36
C ALA A 212 24.35 12.34 6.03
N LEU A 213 24.77 13.58 5.68
CA LEU A 213 24.46 14.22 4.39
C LEU A 213 25.08 13.45 3.21
N ALA A 214 26.31 12.96 3.36
CA ALA A 214 26.98 12.17 2.33
C ALA A 214 26.24 10.85 2.07
N ARG A 215 25.84 10.12 3.13
CA ARG A 215 25.02 8.89 3.01
C ARG A 215 23.69 9.16 2.33
N ALA A 216 23.00 10.25 2.67
CA ALA A 216 21.74 10.63 2.05
C ALA A 216 21.89 10.94 0.55
N ARG A 217 23.02 11.57 0.14
CA ARG A 217 23.33 11.81 -1.29
C ARG A 217 23.60 10.51 -2.04
N ALA A 218 24.43 9.63 -1.46
CA ALA A 218 24.76 8.33 -2.08
C ALA A 218 23.51 7.48 -2.32
N LYS A 219 22.58 7.46 -1.36
CA LYS A 219 21.29 6.74 -1.50
C LYS A 219 20.41 7.28 -2.64
N ARG A 220 20.49 8.58 -2.95
CA ARG A 220 19.75 9.19 -4.08
C ARG A 220 20.37 8.91 -5.46
N GLN A 221 21.66 8.60 -5.52
CA GLN A 221 22.37 8.32 -6.78
C GLN A 221 22.37 6.85 -7.15
N GLY A 222 22.07 5.95 -6.20
CA GLY A 222 22.06 4.50 -6.40
C GLY A 222 20.66 3.86 -6.44
N GLY A 223 19.60 4.63 -6.45
CA GLY A 223 18.21 4.20 -6.65
C GLY A 223 17.57 4.96 -7.81
#